data_053041f9a129c2018cceabc22bac2114
#
_entry.id   053041f9a129c2018cceabc22bac2114
#
_cell.length_a   1.000
_cell.length_b   1.000
_cell.length_c   1.000
_cell.angle_alpha   90.00
_cell.angle_beta   90.00
_cell.angle_gamma   90.00
#
_symmetry.space_group_name_H-M   'P 1'
#
loop_
_entity.id
_entity.type
_entity.pdbx_description
1 polymer ?
#
loop_
_entity_poly.entity_id
_entity_poly.type
_entity_poly.pdbx_seq_one_letter_code
_entity_poly.pdbx_strand_id
1 'polypeptide(L)'
;AAEAAGLGDFSKLPASLKVVLENMLRFEDGGFTVSVEDIRAFAEWGANGGKNPREIAYRPARVLMQDFTGVPAVVDLAAMRDGIVSLGGDAQQINPLNPVDLVIDHSVMIDEFGNPRAFQMTVDREYERNMERYQFVKWGQGAFNNFRVVPPGTGLCHQVNLEYLAHTVWAETGECGGG
;
A
#
# COMPACT_ATOMS: atom_id res chain seq x y z
N ALA A 1 -5.83 -20.20 18.08
CA ALA A 1 -6.02 -20.88 16.79
C ALA A 1 -4.74 -21.62 16.40
N ALA A 2 -3.62 -20.93 16.05
CA ALA A 2 -2.40 -21.56 15.55
C ALA A 2 -1.78 -22.60 16.51
N GLU A 3 -1.74 -22.34 17.82
CA GLU A 3 -1.28 -23.30 18.84
C GLU A 3 -2.20 -24.54 18.91
N ALA A 4 -3.52 -24.32 18.82
CA ALA A 4 -4.49 -25.39 18.78
C ALA A 4 -4.38 -26.27 17.52
N ALA A 5 -3.84 -25.71 16.44
CA ALA A 5 -3.52 -26.43 15.21
C ALA A 5 -2.15 -27.12 15.24
N GLY A 6 -1.42 -27.07 16.36
CA GLY A 6 -0.11 -27.71 16.52
C GLY A 6 1.03 -27.04 15.74
N LEU A 7 0.88 -25.75 15.40
CA LEU A 7 1.87 -25.03 14.60
C LEU A 7 3.06 -24.51 15.40
N GLY A 8 2.99 -24.55 16.75
CA GLY A 8 4.09 -24.20 17.64
C GLY A 8 3.66 -23.32 18.81
N ASP A 9 4.63 -22.90 19.63
CA ASP A 9 4.45 -21.98 20.77
C ASP A 9 4.77 -20.55 20.34
N PHE A 10 3.75 -19.69 20.36
CA PHE A 10 3.85 -18.27 19.99
C PHE A 10 3.83 -17.33 21.22
N SER A 11 3.80 -17.89 22.43
CA SER A 11 3.66 -17.11 23.68
C SER A 11 4.78 -16.09 23.88
N LYS A 12 6.01 -16.46 23.46
CA LYS A 12 7.23 -15.65 23.61
C LYS A 12 7.42 -14.58 22.53
N LEU A 13 6.54 -14.53 21.52
CA LEU A 13 6.66 -13.52 20.46
C LEU A 13 6.38 -12.11 21.01
N PRO A 14 7.16 -11.10 20.58
CA PRO A 14 6.83 -9.71 20.79
C PRO A 14 5.46 -9.35 20.18
N ALA A 15 4.78 -8.34 20.72
CA ALA A 15 3.48 -7.91 20.24
C ALA A 15 3.49 -7.58 18.74
N SER A 16 4.55 -6.93 18.24
CA SER A 16 4.73 -6.62 16.82
C SER A 16 4.73 -7.86 15.92
N LEU A 17 5.44 -8.92 16.32
CA LEU A 17 5.46 -10.17 15.57
C LEU A 17 4.16 -10.96 15.71
N LYS A 18 3.38 -10.78 16.78
CA LYS A 18 2.03 -11.35 16.88
C LYS A 18 1.07 -10.71 15.90
N VAL A 19 1.21 -9.41 15.62
CA VAL A 19 0.43 -8.71 14.58
C VAL A 19 0.79 -9.25 13.19
N VAL A 20 2.08 -9.44 12.91
CA VAL A 20 2.52 -10.01 11.63
C VAL A 20 2.07 -11.46 11.49
N LEU A 21 2.15 -12.26 12.56
CA LEU A 21 1.60 -13.62 12.57
C LEU A 21 0.09 -13.65 12.29
N GLU A 22 -0.67 -12.72 12.86
CA GLU A 22 -2.11 -12.60 12.57
C GLU A 22 -2.36 -12.33 11.07
N ASN A 23 -1.56 -11.45 10.47
CA ASN A 23 -1.62 -11.20 9.03
C ASN A 23 -1.37 -12.48 8.23
N MET A 24 -0.33 -13.25 8.58
CA MET A 24 -0.03 -14.52 7.92
C MET A 24 -1.17 -15.53 8.06
N LEU A 25 -1.77 -15.64 9.25
CA LEU A 25 -2.90 -16.54 9.51
C LEU A 25 -4.16 -16.16 8.73
N ARG A 26 -4.38 -14.87 8.48
CA ARG A 26 -5.53 -14.40 7.68
C ARG A 26 -5.38 -14.69 6.19
N PHE A 27 -4.15 -14.70 5.70
CA PHE A 27 -3.85 -14.80 4.27
C PHE A 27 -3.14 -16.11 3.90
N GLU A 28 -3.21 -17.12 4.78
CA GLU A 28 -2.77 -18.48 4.45
C GLU A 28 -3.66 -19.03 3.31
N ASP A 29 -3.01 -19.45 2.23
CA ASP A 29 -3.68 -19.79 0.96
C ASP A 29 -3.11 -21.07 0.31
N GLY A 30 -2.62 -21.98 1.13
CA GLY A 30 -2.04 -23.25 0.66
C GLY A 30 -0.63 -23.10 0.10
N GLY A 31 0.04 -21.98 0.39
CA GLY A 31 1.43 -21.74 -0.02
C GLY A 31 1.59 -21.00 -1.34
N PHE A 32 0.51 -20.45 -1.90
CA PHE A 32 0.63 -19.56 -3.06
C PHE A 32 1.32 -18.25 -2.67
N THR A 33 0.89 -17.60 -1.60
CA THR A 33 1.56 -16.45 -1.00
C THR A 33 2.04 -16.73 0.41
N VAL A 34 1.23 -17.39 1.24
CA VAL A 34 1.55 -17.73 2.62
C VAL A 34 1.39 -19.23 2.84
N SER A 35 2.45 -19.86 3.30
CA SER A 35 2.47 -21.29 3.64
C SER A 35 2.36 -21.54 5.15
N VAL A 36 1.99 -22.75 5.52
CA VAL A 36 2.02 -23.22 6.92
C VAL A 36 3.44 -23.17 7.50
N GLU A 37 4.45 -23.40 6.66
CA GLU A 37 5.87 -23.31 7.04
C GLU A 37 6.28 -21.87 7.42
N ASP A 38 5.71 -20.87 6.75
CA ASP A 38 5.92 -19.47 7.09
C ASP A 38 5.35 -19.14 8.48
N ILE A 39 4.19 -19.69 8.80
CA ILE A 39 3.57 -19.55 10.12
C ILE A 39 4.42 -20.25 11.19
N ARG A 40 4.91 -21.46 10.95
CA ARG A 40 5.79 -22.18 11.89
C ARG A 40 7.10 -21.43 12.17
N ALA A 41 7.61 -20.70 11.19
CA ALA A 41 8.83 -19.91 11.35
C ALA A 41 8.73 -18.86 12.48
N PHE A 42 7.54 -18.39 12.81
CA PHE A 42 7.33 -17.51 13.97
C PHE A 42 7.57 -18.23 15.30
N ALA A 43 7.12 -19.48 15.45
CA ALA A 43 7.40 -20.26 16.64
C ALA A 43 8.91 -20.54 16.78
N GLU A 44 9.57 -20.88 15.68
CA GLU A 44 11.03 -21.07 15.64
C GLU A 44 11.77 -19.78 15.98
N TRP A 45 11.31 -18.64 15.47
CA TRP A 45 11.88 -17.34 15.83
C TRP A 45 11.80 -17.07 17.32
N GLY A 46 10.66 -17.37 17.95
CA GLY A 46 10.46 -17.24 19.39
C GLY A 46 11.39 -18.14 20.21
N ALA A 47 11.66 -19.34 19.73
CA ALA A 47 12.55 -20.31 20.38
C ALA A 47 14.03 -19.92 20.22
N ASN A 48 14.42 -19.41 19.07
CA ASN A 48 15.84 -19.15 18.69
C ASN A 48 16.26 -17.67 18.91
N GLY A 49 15.36 -16.78 19.35
CA GLY A 49 15.62 -15.36 19.52
C GLY A 49 16.00 -14.65 18.22
N GLY A 50 15.37 -15.01 17.11
CA GLY A 50 15.53 -14.35 15.82
C GLY A 50 16.83 -14.67 15.07
N LYS A 51 17.51 -15.74 15.41
CA LYS A 51 18.80 -16.09 14.78
C LYS A 51 18.68 -16.61 13.34
N ASN A 52 17.51 -17.08 12.93
CA ASN A 52 17.24 -17.58 11.58
C ASN A 52 16.37 -16.57 10.83
N PRO A 53 16.95 -15.64 10.05
CA PRO A 53 16.17 -14.73 9.24
C PRO A 53 15.41 -15.50 8.14
N ARG A 54 14.15 -15.14 7.91
CA ARG A 54 13.32 -15.70 6.85
C ARG A 54 12.52 -14.56 6.21
N GLU A 55 12.42 -14.56 4.90
CA GLU A 55 11.50 -13.71 4.17
C GLU A 55 10.08 -14.25 4.31
N ILE A 56 9.14 -13.37 4.48
CA ILE A 56 7.70 -13.67 4.58
C ILE A 56 6.92 -12.75 3.68
N ALA A 57 5.80 -13.22 3.13
CA ALA A 57 4.82 -12.36 2.49
C ALA A 57 4.04 -11.57 3.54
N TYR A 58 3.72 -10.31 3.26
CA TYR A 58 2.92 -9.46 4.12
C TYR A 58 1.91 -8.66 3.29
N ARG A 59 0.66 -8.65 3.71
CA ARG A 59 -0.39 -7.86 3.06
C ARG A 59 -0.78 -6.68 3.96
N PRO A 60 -0.32 -5.47 3.65
CA PRO A 60 -0.70 -4.28 4.41
C PRO A 60 -2.19 -3.96 4.18
N ALA A 61 -2.82 -3.29 5.15
CA ALA A 61 -4.18 -2.80 4.99
C ALA A 61 -4.27 -1.69 3.94
N ARG A 62 -3.18 -0.95 3.74
CA ARG A 62 -3.08 0.16 2.79
C ARG A 62 -1.62 0.46 2.46
N VAL A 63 -1.39 0.99 1.28
CA VAL A 63 -0.08 1.49 0.83
C VAL A 63 -0.14 3.01 0.72
N LEU A 64 0.80 3.71 1.36
CA LEU A 64 1.01 5.14 1.19
C LEU A 64 2.19 5.36 0.24
N MET A 65 1.99 6.16 -0.78
CA MET A 65 3.02 6.54 -1.73
C MET A 65 3.17 8.06 -1.79
N GLN A 66 4.39 8.52 -1.96
CA GLN A 66 4.66 9.89 -2.40
C GLN A 66 4.83 9.89 -3.93
N ASP A 67 4.84 11.07 -4.54
CA ASP A 67 4.79 11.20 -6.01
C ASP A 67 6.02 10.67 -6.75
N PHE A 68 7.24 10.78 -6.19
CA PHE A 68 8.44 10.28 -6.86
C PHE A 68 8.50 8.75 -6.97
N THR A 69 7.96 8.03 -5.99
CA THR A 69 7.90 6.57 -6.00
C THR A 69 6.56 6.06 -6.52
N GLY A 70 5.48 6.78 -6.29
CA GLY A 70 4.12 6.37 -6.64
C GLY A 70 3.84 6.47 -8.12
N VAL A 71 4.28 7.53 -8.79
CA VAL A 71 4.04 7.69 -10.24
C VAL A 71 4.66 6.55 -11.06
N PRO A 72 5.94 6.16 -10.84
CA PRO A 72 6.51 4.98 -11.50
C PRO A 72 5.73 3.69 -11.24
N ALA A 73 5.27 3.45 -10.02
CA ALA A 73 4.47 2.28 -9.69
C ALA A 73 3.13 2.24 -10.47
N VAL A 74 2.49 3.40 -10.67
CA VAL A 74 1.27 3.51 -11.50
C VAL A 74 1.59 3.28 -12.97
N VAL A 75 2.76 3.72 -13.46
CA VAL A 75 3.23 3.42 -14.82
C VAL A 75 3.39 1.91 -15.02
N ASP A 76 3.97 1.20 -14.06
CA ASP A 76 4.10 -0.25 -14.13
C ASP A 76 2.73 -0.94 -14.21
N LEU A 77 1.76 -0.52 -13.39
CA LEU A 77 0.39 -1.03 -13.46
C LEU A 77 -0.28 -0.76 -14.82
N ALA A 78 -0.05 0.42 -15.39
CA ALA A 78 -0.55 0.75 -16.72
C ALA A 78 0.08 -0.15 -17.81
N ALA A 79 1.39 -0.36 -17.75
CA ALA A 79 2.11 -1.28 -18.64
C ALA A 79 1.64 -2.73 -18.50
N MET A 80 1.33 -3.18 -17.27
CA MET A 80 0.73 -4.50 -17.04
C MET A 80 -0.65 -4.62 -17.71
N ARG A 81 -1.46 -3.56 -17.72
CA ARG A 81 -2.74 -3.56 -18.45
C ARG A 81 -2.54 -3.73 -19.94
N ASP A 82 -1.60 -3.01 -20.54
CA ASP A 82 -1.27 -3.18 -21.96
C ASP A 82 -0.75 -4.60 -22.23
N GLY A 83 0.08 -5.13 -21.35
CA GLY A 83 0.58 -6.50 -21.44
C GLY A 83 -0.53 -7.54 -21.44
N ILE A 84 -1.46 -7.47 -20.48
CA ILE A 84 -2.54 -8.47 -20.38
C ILE A 84 -3.50 -8.37 -21.57
N VAL A 85 -3.78 -7.18 -22.07
CA VAL A 85 -4.59 -6.97 -23.27
C VAL A 85 -3.92 -7.58 -24.52
N SER A 86 -2.60 -7.43 -24.64
CA SER A 86 -1.85 -8.05 -25.75
C SER A 86 -1.86 -9.58 -25.73
N LEU A 87 -2.07 -10.17 -24.55
CA LEU A 87 -2.24 -11.61 -24.33
C LEU A 87 -3.71 -12.07 -24.45
N GLY A 88 -4.63 -11.17 -24.77
CA GLY A 88 -6.06 -11.46 -24.93
C GLY A 88 -6.86 -11.44 -23.61
N GLY A 89 -6.29 -10.93 -22.52
CA GLY A 89 -6.96 -10.78 -21.24
C GLY A 89 -7.66 -9.43 -21.06
N ASP A 90 -8.33 -9.25 -19.93
CA ASP A 90 -9.04 -8.03 -19.58
C ASP A 90 -8.15 -7.09 -18.74
N ALA A 91 -7.98 -5.84 -19.17
CA ALA A 91 -7.25 -4.81 -18.46
C ALA A 91 -7.78 -4.59 -17.02
N GLN A 92 -9.06 -4.81 -16.77
CA GLN A 92 -9.68 -4.65 -15.46
C GLN A 92 -9.19 -5.66 -14.41
N GLN A 93 -8.52 -6.72 -14.82
CA GLN A 93 -7.87 -7.67 -13.90
C GLN A 93 -6.66 -7.05 -13.20
N ILE A 94 -6.05 -6.01 -13.78
CA ILE A 94 -4.90 -5.33 -13.19
C ILE A 94 -5.37 -4.13 -12.37
N ASN A 95 -5.30 -4.29 -11.06
CA ASN A 95 -5.57 -3.27 -10.05
C ASN A 95 -4.61 -3.44 -8.87
N PRO A 96 -4.34 -2.41 -8.07
CA PRO A 96 -3.67 -2.58 -6.79
C PRO A 96 -4.44 -3.58 -5.93
N LEU A 97 -3.74 -4.57 -5.36
CA LEU A 97 -4.37 -5.58 -4.49
C LEU A 97 -4.81 -4.98 -3.15
N ASN A 98 -4.10 -3.94 -2.69
CA ASN A 98 -4.44 -3.20 -1.47
C ASN A 98 -4.78 -1.76 -1.83
N PRO A 99 -5.61 -1.07 -1.03
CA PRO A 99 -5.86 0.35 -1.23
C PRO A 99 -4.57 1.17 -1.23
N VAL A 100 -4.43 2.07 -2.20
CA VAL A 100 -3.26 2.93 -2.37
C VAL A 100 -3.68 4.39 -2.28
N ASP A 101 -3.01 5.15 -1.42
CA ASP A 101 -3.05 6.61 -1.39
C ASP A 101 -1.72 7.17 -1.90
N LEU A 102 -1.77 7.94 -2.99
CA LEU A 102 -0.62 8.67 -3.52
C LEU A 102 -0.77 10.14 -3.17
N VAL A 103 0.18 10.70 -2.42
CA VAL A 103 0.20 12.11 -2.04
C VAL A 103 1.25 12.82 -2.88
N ILE A 104 0.83 13.89 -3.56
CA ILE A 104 1.72 14.74 -4.36
C ILE A 104 2.27 15.83 -3.45
N ASP A 105 3.53 15.70 -3.04
CA ASP A 105 4.16 16.61 -2.08
C ASP A 105 5.62 16.91 -2.35
N HIS A 106 6.46 15.92 -2.57
CA HIS A 106 7.91 16.10 -2.65
C HIS A 106 8.40 16.75 -3.94
N SER A 107 7.58 16.76 -4.99
CA SER A 107 7.90 17.43 -6.25
C SER A 107 7.48 18.91 -6.28
N VAL A 108 6.69 19.35 -5.31
CA VAL A 108 6.19 20.73 -5.25
C VAL A 108 7.32 21.68 -4.85
N MET A 109 7.60 22.65 -5.72
CA MET A 109 8.59 23.70 -5.47
C MET A 109 7.90 24.97 -4.96
N ILE A 110 8.51 25.63 -3.99
CA ILE A 110 8.06 26.94 -3.52
C ILE A 110 8.61 28.02 -4.45
N ASP A 111 7.82 28.45 -5.42
CA ASP A 111 8.19 29.48 -6.38
C ASP A 111 7.91 30.90 -5.86
N GLU A 112 6.85 31.04 -5.08
CA GLU A 112 6.41 32.32 -4.54
C GLU A 112 6.28 32.26 -3.02
N PHE A 113 6.64 33.33 -2.33
CA PHE A 113 6.57 33.39 -0.87
C PHE A 113 6.34 34.84 -0.39
N GLY A 114 6.00 34.99 0.89
CA GLY A 114 5.93 36.29 1.58
C GLY A 114 4.75 37.17 1.16
N ASN A 115 3.73 36.63 0.47
CA ASN A 115 2.53 37.39 0.11
C ASN A 115 1.26 36.52 0.20
N PRO A 116 0.07 37.13 0.34
CA PRO A 116 -1.18 36.38 0.52
C PRO A 116 -1.58 35.47 -0.66
N ARG A 117 -1.03 35.71 -1.86
CA ARG A 117 -1.31 34.90 -3.05
C ARG A 117 -0.25 33.84 -3.34
N ALA A 118 0.83 33.80 -2.58
CA ALA A 118 1.98 32.94 -2.84
C ALA A 118 1.57 31.47 -2.96
N PHE A 119 0.68 30.99 -2.09
CA PHE A 119 0.19 29.62 -2.12
C PHE A 119 -0.49 29.30 -3.46
N GLN A 120 -1.48 30.11 -3.87
CA GLN A 120 -2.20 29.86 -5.12
C GLN A 120 -1.28 29.94 -6.34
N MET A 121 -0.39 30.93 -6.38
CA MET A 121 0.57 31.08 -7.49
C MET A 121 1.52 29.89 -7.58
N THR A 122 1.98 29.38 -6.45
CA THR A 122 2.84 28.18 -6.39
C THR A 122 2.10 26.96 -6.92
N VAL A 123 0.84 26.74 -6.49
CA VAL A 123 0.02 25.62 -6.95
C VAL A 123 -0.27 25.73 -8.45
N ASP A 124 -0.62 26.92 -8.95
CA ASP A 124 -0.89 27.11 -10.38
C ASP A 124 0.35 26.80 -11.24
N ARG A 125 1.55 27.25 -10.80
CA ARG A 125 2.81 26.90 -11.46
C ARG A 125 3.14 25.43 -11.41
N GLU A 126 2.85 24.79 -10.30
CA GLU A 126 3.05 23.35 -10.15
C GLU A 126 2.21 22.57 -11.15
N TYR A 127 0.93 22.93 -11.32
CA TYR A 127 0.07 22.33 -12.34
C TYR A 127 0.56 22.63 -13.76
N GLU A 128 0.96 23.87 -14.06
CA GLU A 128 1.49 24.24 -15.37
C GLU A 128 2.74 23.42 -15.72
N ARG A 129 3.66 23.27 -14.77
CA ARG A 129 4.95 22.57 -14.93
C ARG A 129 4.79 21.07 -15.09
N ASN A 130 3.81 20.46 -14.43
CA ASN A 130 3.65 19.01 -14.30
C ASN A 130 2.31 18.49 -14.83
N MET A 131 1.69 19.20 -15.75
CA MET A 131 0.35 18.90 -16.26
C MET A 131 0.22 17.45 -16.76
N GLU A 132 1.17 16.94 -17.54
CA GLU A 132 1.14 15.57 -18.08
C GLU A 132 1.14 14.53 -16.96
N ARG A 133 1.99 14.71 -15.94
CA ARG A 133 2.05 13.82 -14.81
C ARG A 133 0.74 13.80 -14.02
N TYR A 134 0.13 14.95 -13.83
CA TYR A 134 -1.13 15.05 -13.09
C TYR A 134 -2.33 14.53 -13.88
N GLN A 135 -2.33 14.70 -15.18
CA GLN A 135 -3.31 14.05 -16.05
C GLN A 135 -3.20 12.53 -15.97
N PHE A 136 -1.98 12.01 -15.98
CA PHE A 136 -1.72 10.57 -15.87
C PHE A 136 -2.20 10.00 -14.52
N VAL A 137 -1.83 10.61 -13.38
CA VAL A 137 -2.28 10.09 -12.08
C VAL A 137 -3.78 10.26 -11.86
N LYS A 138 -4.38 11.31 -12.42
CA LYS A 138 -5.85 11.49 -12.42
C LYS A 138 -6.54 10.41 -13.25
N TRP A 139 -5.98 10.05 -14.41
CA TRP A 139 -6.43 8.89 -15.16
C TRP A 139 -6.35 7.62 -14.32
N GLY A 140 -5.22 7.37 -13.65
CA GLY A 140 -5.03 6.21 -12.79
C GLY A 140 -6.08 6.12 -11.69
N GLN A 141 -6.45 7.25 -11.06
CA GLN A 141 -7.51 7.29 -10.05
C GLN A 141 -8.88 6.87 -10.60
N GLY A 142 -9.16 7.15 -11.87
CA GLY A 142 -10.39 6.71 -12.53
C GLY A 142 -10.32 5.30 -13.11
N ALA A 143 -9.11 4.83 -13.45
CA ALA A 143 -8.88 3.55 -14.09
C ALA A 143 -8.74 2.38 -13.10
N PHE A 144 -8.15 2.61 -11.93
CA PHE A 144 -7.89 1.59 -10.90
C PHE A 144 -8.91 1.68 -9.77
N ASN A 145 -9.37 0.54 -9.28
CA ASN A 145 -10.40 0.46 -8.25
C ASN A 145 -9.90 0.86 -6.86
N ASN A 146 -8.64 0.59 -6.54
CA ASN A 146 -8.04 0.77 -5.21
C ASN A 146 -6.98 1.87 -5.19
N PHE A 147 -7.17 2.95 -5.95
CA PHE A 147 -6.17 3.99 -6.10
C PHE A 147 -6.79 5.38 -5.90
N ARG A 148 -6.21 6.16 -5.00
CA ARG A 148 -6.61 7.54 -4.71
C ARG A 148 -5.40 8.46 -4.78
N VAL A 149 -5.60 9.66 -5.32
CA VAL A 149 -4.57 10.71 -5.41
C VAL A 149 -4.96 11.89 -4.55
N VAL A 150 -4.03 12.34 -3.72
CA VAL A 150 -4.13 13.61 -2.98
C VAL A 150 -3.35 14.66 -3.78
N PRO A 151 -4.01 15.76 -4.22
CA PRO A 151 -3.43 16.73 -5.14
C PRO A 151 -2.32 17.57 -4.48
N PRO A 152 -1.48 18.25 -5.28
CA PRO A 152 -0.47 19.16 -4.77
C PRO A 152 -1.09 20.33 -3.99
N GLY A 153 -0.35 20.84 -3.02
CA GLY A 153 -0.82 21.93 -2.15
C GLY A 153 -1.65 21.48 -0.94
N THR A 154 -1.89 20.17 -0.77
CA THR A 154 -2.62 19.65 0.40
C THR A 154 -1.72 19.56 1.64
N GLY A 155 -0.45 19.22 1.47
CA GLY A 155 0.54 19.11 2.54
C GLY A 155 1.51 17.94 2.30
N LEU A 156 2.45 17.75 3.23
CA LEU A 156 3.43 16.67 3.17
C LEU A 156 2.76 15.31 3.42
N CYS A 157 3.19 14.26 2.71
CA CYS A 157 2.55 12.95 2.72
C CYS A 157 2.40 12.36 4.13
N HIS A 158 3.42 12.50 4.97
CA HIS A 158 3.38 11.96 6.33
C HIS A 158 2.38 12.70 7.22
N GLN A 159 2.29 14.03 7.12
CA GLN A 159 1.33 14.84 7.87
C GLN A 159 -0.09 14.58 7.37
N VAL A 160 -0.32 14.64 6.06
CA VAL A 160 -1.62 14.31 5.44
C VAL A 160 -2.07 12.90 5.83
N ASN A 161 -1.14 11.95 5.86
CA ASN A 161 -1.44 10.59 6.29
C ASN A 161 -1.92 10.53 7.75
N LEU A 162 -1.18 11.15 8.67
CA LEU A 162 -1.51 11.11 10.10
C LEU A 162 -2.79 11.86 10.44
N GLU A 163 -3.06 12.97 9.76
CA GLU A 163 -4.18 13.86 10.08
C GLU A 163 -5.48 13.46 9.38
N TYR A 164 -5.42 12.86 8.18
CA TYR A 164 -6.59 12.66 7.33
C TYR A 164 -6.78 11.26 6.75
N LEU A 165 -5.71 10.50 6.53
CA LEU A 165 -5.80 9.24 5.78
C LEU A 165 -5.67 8.00 6.65
N ALA A 166 -4.82 8.01 7.67
CA ALA A 166 -4.58 6.85 8.50
C ALA A 166 -5.76 6.58 9.44
N HIS A 167 -6.11 5.31 9.57
CA HIS A 167 -7.05 4.82 10.57
C HIS A 167 -6.33 3.87 11.52
N THR A 168 -6.65 3.92 12.80
CA THR A 168 -6.12 2.97 13.80
C THR A 168 -6.72 1.58 13.64
N VAL A 169 -7.96 1.51 13.15
CA VAL A 169 -8.68 0.26 12.88
C VAL A 169 -9.29 0.35 11.49
N TRP A 170 -9.03 -0.65 10.67
CA TRP A 170 -9.66 -0.84 9.37
C TRP A 170 -10.74 -1.90 9.50
N ALA A 171 -11.93 -1.59 9.03
CA ALA A 171 -13.04 -2.54 8.97
C ALA A 171 -13.47 -2.72 7.52
N GLU A 172 -13.47 -3.94 7.05
CA GLU A 172 -14.05 -4.32 5.77
C GLU A 172 -15.34 -5.09 6.03
N THR A 173 -16.41 -4.68 5.37
CA THR A 173 -17.65 -5.46 5.31
C THR A 173 -17.48 -6.50 4.20
N GLY A 174 -16.81 -7.62 4.53
CA GLY A 174 -16.76 -8.80 3.68
C GLY A 174 -17.81 -9.80 4.13
N GLU A 175 -18.47 -10.46 3.21
CA GLU A 175 -19.19 -11.70 3.51
C GLU A 175 -18.15 -12.68 4.03
N CYS A 176 -18.32 -13.18 5.26
CA CYS A 176 -17.60 -14.34 5.72
C CYS A 176 -18.02 -15.50 4.81
N GLY A 177 -17.20 -15.81 3.83
CA GLY A 177 -17.36 -16.99 3.01
C GLY A 177 -17.35 -18.19 3.95
N GLY A 178 -18.54 -18.68 4.29
CA GLY A 178 -18.70 -19.96 4.97
C GLY A 178 -18.29 -21.05 4.01
N GLY A 179 -17.24 -21.76 4.36
CA GLY A 179 -16.79 -22.99 3.77
C GLY A 179 -16.36 -23.92 4.86
#